data_a93fcda68e13ec969e99a00e4fd85882
#
_entry.id   a93fcda68e13ec969e99a00e4fd85882
#
_cell.length_a   1.000
_cell.length_b   1.000
_cell.length_c   1.000
_cell.angle_alpha   90.00
_cell.angle_beta   90.00
_cell.angle_gamma   90.00
#
_symmetry.space_group_name_H-M   'P 1'
#
loop_
_entity.id
_entity.type
_entity.pdbx_description
1 polymer ?
#
loop_
_entity_poly.entity_id
_entity_poly.type
_entity_poly.pdbx_seq_one_letter_code
_entity_poly.pdbx_strand_id
1 'polypeptide(L)'
;MVIRPLATEKYAVMPKTALDVIDCRIIAALQANGRLSNIELAELVGLSPSPCSRRVKRLEQDGYIEGYRAVLRRDRVGLGFSVFVGVKINGHANEHALLFERAVVEMPEVVACHLVSGEADYFLEVVVPELADYQQFLVGKLLTLPIVREVRSNIAIQTLKAGAPLPLDHLQ
;
A
#
# COMPACT_ATOMS: atom_id res chain seq x y z
N MET A 1 13.12 1.23 -9.16
CA MET A 1 11.99 0.77 -8.30
C MET A 1 10.73 1.02 -9.13
N VAL A 2 10.12 -0.03 -9.67
CA VAL A 2 8.94 0.14 -10.54
C VAL A 2 7.72 0.27 -9.64
N ILE A 3 7.31 1.50 -9.38
CA ILE A 3 5.96 1.75 -8.89
C ILE A 3 5.06 1.47 -10.09
N ARG A 4 4.35 0.36 -10.09
CA ARG A 4 3.30 0.13 -11.08
C ARG A 4 2.27 1.26 -10.93
N PRO A 5 2.01 2.05 -11.98
CA PRO A 5 0.88 2.96 -11.95
C PRO A 5 -0.36 2.10 -11.70
N LEU A 6 -1.23 2.59 -10.83
CA LEU A 6 -2.57 2.03 -10.65
C LEU A 6 -3.31 2.15 -11.97
N ALA A 7 -3.07 1.16 -12.83
CA ALA A 7 -3.83 1.02 -14.05
C ALA A 7 -5.30 0.87 -13.69
N THR A 8 -6.10 1.53 -14.43
CA THR A 8 -7.57 1.56 -14.42
C THR A 8 -8.21 0.20 -14.73
N GLU A 9 -7.45 -0.87 -14.66
CA GLU A 9 -7.96 -2.24 -14.72
C GLU A 9 -8.25 -2.76 -13.30
N LYS A 10 -9.37 -2.24 -12.88
CA LYS A 10 -9.79 -2.41 -11.74
C LYS A 10 -10.67 -3.20 -11.19
N TYR A 11 -11.08 -3.69 -10.28
CA TYR A 11 -12.07 -4.63 -9.75
C TYR A 11 -12.25 -5.84 -10.67
N ALA A 12 -11.19 -6.16 -11.38
CA ALA A 12 -11.15 -7.25 -12.28
C ALA A 12 -10.94 -8.52 -11.49
N VAL A 13 -11.97 -9.33 -11.57
CA VAL A 13 -11.89 -10.78 -11.55
C VAL A 13 -11.00 -11.36 -10.46
N MET A 14 -11.65 -11.89 -9.45
CA MET A 14 -11.04 -12.90 -8.58
C MET A 14 -10.15 -13.81 -9.39
N PRO A 15 -8.92 -14.09 -8.94
CA PRO A 15 -8.03 -15.01 -9.64
C PRO A 15 -8.73 -16.33 -9.92
N LYS A 16 -8.54 -16.88 -11.11
CA LYS A 16 -9.22 -18.08 -11.61
C LYS A 16 -8.97 -19.35 -10.80
N THR A 17 -8.00 -19.35 -9.92
CA THR A 17 -7.65 -20.49 -9.07
C THR A 17 -8.00 -20.16 -7.63
N ALA A 18 -8.99 -20.87 -7.04
CA ALA A 18 -9.29 -20.75 -5.64
C ALA A 18 -8.09 -21.16 -4.79
N LEU A 19 -7.79 -20.37 -3.74
CA LEU A 19 -6.78 -20.72 -2.74
C LEU A 19 -7.26 -21.93 -1.93
N ASP A 20 -6.39 -22.92 -1.78
CA ASP A 20 -6.64 -24.01 -0.83
C ASP A 20 -6.11 -23.66 0.58
N VAL A 21 -6.44 -24.51 1.56
CA VAL A 21 -6.03 -24.32 2.96
C VAL A 21 -4.50 -24.20 3.10
N ILE A 22 -3.75 -24.92 2.28
CA ILE A 22 -2.28 -24.86 2.33
C ILE A 22 -1.78 -23.54 1.75
N ASP A 23 -2.38 -23.05 0.68
CA ASP A 23 -2.06 -21.74 0.11
C ASP A 23 -2.31 -20.62 1.12
N CYS A 24 -3.43 -20.66 1.84
CA CYS A 24 -3.72 -19.71 2.91
C CYS A 24 -2.68 -19.78 4.04
N ARG A 25 -2.22 -20.98 4.42
CA ARG A 25 -1.15 -21.15 5.41
C ARG A 25 0.19 -20.58 4.93
N ILE A 26 0.55 -20.80 3.65
CA ILE A 26 1.74 -20.22 3.04
C ILE A 26 1.68 -18.70 3.09
N ILE A 27 0.57 -18.09 2.66
CA ILE A 27 0.41 -16.63 2.67
C ILE A 27 0.48 -16.10 4.10
N ALA A 28 -0.19 -16.72 5.06
CA ALA A 28 -0.17 -16.32 6.47
C ALA A 28 1.26 -16.36 7.04
N ALA A 29 2.00 -17.43 6.79
CA ALA A 29 3.40 -17.57 7.23
C ALA A 29 4.29 -16.47 6.61
N LEU A 30 4.15 -16.21 5.31
CA LEU A 30 4.94 -15.19 4.62
C LEU A 30 4.54 -13.76 5.01
N GLN A 31 3.27 -13.50 5.35
CA GLN A 31 2.85 -12.22 5.94
C GLN A 31 3.49 -11.99 7.32
N ALA A 32 3.64 -13.05 8.12
CA ALA A 32 4.26 -12.96 9.44
C ALA A 32 5.79 -12.81 9.34
N ASN A 33 6.42 -13.53 8.41
CA ASN A 33 7.86 -13.47 8.18
C ASN A 33 8.19 -13.71 6.69
N GLY A 34 8.35 -12.63 5.92
CA GLY A 34 8.73 -12.69 4.51
C GLY A 34 10.18 -13.15 4.24
N ARG A 35 10.97 -13.49 5.29
CA ARG A 35 12.35 -13.98 5.17
C ARG A 35 12.48 -15.48 5.38
N LEU A 36 11.39 -16.20 5.57
CA LEU A 36 11.41 -17.65 5.67
C LEU A 36 12.08 -18.27 4.44
N SER A 37 13.03 -19.16 4.68
CA SER A 37 13.56 -20.02 3.62
C SER A 37 12.47 -21.00 3.15
N ASN A 38 12.63 -21.55 1.95
CA ASN A 38 11.69 -22.52 1.44
C ASN A 38 11.61 -23.81 2.31
N ILE A 39 12.70 -24.16 3.01
CA ILE A 39 12.72 -25.30 3.92
C ILE A 39 11.87 -25.00 5.16
N GLU A 40 12.12 -23.86 5.83
CA GLU A 40 11.35 -23.45 7.00
C GLU A 40 9.86 -23.28 6.68
N LEU A 41 9.54 -22.67 5.54
CA LEU A 41 8.15 -22.52 5.12
C LEU A 41 7.49 -23.87 4.87
N ALA A 42 8.17 -24.81 4.20
CA ALA A 42 7.66 -26.14 3.93
C ALA A 42 7.35 -26.92 5.22
N GLU A 43 8.23 -26.84 6.22
CA GLU A 43 8.01 -27.43 7.54
C GLU A 43 6.77 -26.85 8.23
N LEU A 44 6.63 -25.49 8.22
CA LEU A 44 5.51 -24.80 8.84
C LEU A 44 4.15 -25.18 8.24
N VAL A 45 4.09 -25.43 6.92
CA VAL A 45 2.84 -25.75 6.22
C VAL A 45 2.61 -27.24 6.01
N GLY A 46 3.55 -28.10 6.49
CA GLY A 46 3.43 -29.56 6.39
C GLY A 46 3.65 -30.10 4.98
N LEU A 47 4.57 -29.51 4.21
CA LEU A 47 4.96 -29.94 2.87
C LEU A 47 6.46 -30.33 2.81
N SER A 48 6.83 -31.03 1.73
CA SER A 48 8.24 -31.10 1.34
C SER A 48 8.65 -29.82 0.58
N PRO A 49 9.96 -29.47 0.55
CA PRO A 49 10.42 -28.19 -0.02
C PRO A 49 10.04 -27.95 -1.48
N SER A 50 10.07 -28.98 -2.34
CA SER A 50 9.78 -28.82 -3.77
C SER A 50 8.33 -28.46 -4.08
N PRO A 51 7.29 -29.15 -3.55
CA PRO A 51 5.89 -28.70 -3.68
C PRO A 51 5.63 -27.33 -3.06
N CYS A 52 6.26 -27.00 -1.90
CA CYS A 52 6.13 -25.70 -1.28
C CYS A 52 6.62 -24.59 -2.21
N SER A 53 7.85 -24.71 -2.72
CA SER A 53 8.42 -23.74 -3.67
C SER A 53 7.55 -23.54 -4.92
N ARG A 54 6.97 -24.62 -5.46
CA ARG A 54 6.08 -24.53 -6.62
C ARG A 54 4.80 -23.76 -6.30
N ARG A 55 4.24 -23.93 -5.10
CA ARG A 55 3.06 -23.19 -4.66
C ARG A 55 3.36 -21.69 -4.46
N VAL A 56 4.48 -21.36 -3.81
CA VAL A 56 4.92 -19.96 -3.65
C VAL A 56 5.05 -19.28 -5.01
N LYS A 57 5.77 -19.90 -5.96
CA LYS A 57 5.92 -19.36 -7.33
C LYS A 57 4.58 -19.14 -8.01
N ARG A 58 3.63 -20.06 -7.85
CA ARG A 58 2.28 -19.90 -8.40
C ARG A 58 1.57 -18.70 -7.76
N LEU A 59 1.61 -18.57 -6.43
CA LEU A 59 1.00 -17.44 -5.71
C LEU A 59 1.59 -16.09 -6.12
N GLU A 60 2.87 -16.04 -6.42
CA GLU A 60 3.54 -14.86 -6.98
C GLU A 60 3.11 -14.59 -8.43
N GLN A 61 3.08 -15.61 -9.28
CA GLN A 61 2.67 -15.49 -10.68
C GLN A 61 1.20 -15.11 -10.85
N ASP A 62 0.34 -15.67 -10.01
CA ASP A 62 -1.10 -15.38 -10.00
C ASP A 62 -1.43 -14.02 -9.34
N GLY A 63 -0.41 -13.33 -8.76
CA GLY A 63 -0.54 -12.01 -8.17
C GLY A 63 -1.14 -11.97 -6.77
N TYR A 64 -1.26 -13.11 -6.08
CA TYR A 64 -1.64 -13.14 -4.66
C TYR A 64 -0.53 -12.54 -3.77
N ILE A 65 0.71 -12.71 -4.17
CA ILE A 65 1.89 -12.11 -3.54
C ILE A 65 2.49 -11.12 -4.53
N GLU A 66 2.37 -9.83 -4.24
CA GLU A 66 2.91 -8.76 -5.09
C GLU A 66 4.42 -8.57 -4.94
N GLY A 67 4.97 -9.01 -3.82
CA GLY A 67 6.39 -8.89 -3.53
C GLY A 67 6.71 -8.92 -2.04
N TYR A 68 7.99 -8.75 -1.75
CA TYR A 68 8.53 -8.74 -0.39
C TYR A 68 9.24 -7.41 -0.15
N ARG A 69 8.99 -6.78 0.98
CA ARG A 69 9.66 -5.54 1.35
C ARG A 69 10.02 -5.52 2.83
N ALA A 70 11.09 -4.81 3.16
CA ALA A 70 11.44 -4.56 4.56
C ALA A 70 10.43 -3.60 5.19
N VAL A 71 9.96 -3.93 6.38
CA VAL A 71 9.18 -2.99 7.21
C VAL A 71 10.16 -2.17 8.04
N LEU A 72 10.16 -0.86 7.81
CA LEU A 72 11.08 0.06 8.49
C LEU A 72 10.40 0.71 9.69
N ARG A 73 11.17 0.94 10.73
CA ARG A 73 10.78 1.81 11.83
C ARG A 73 11.00 3.27 11.42
N ARG A 74 9.91 4.00 11.20
CA ARG A 74 9.92 5.38 10.70
C ARG A 74 10.75 6.30 11.59
N ASP A 75 10.63 6.16 12.91
CA ASP A 75 11.41 6.90 13.89
C ASP A 75 12.93 6.68 13.75
N ARG A 76 13.35 5.46 13.36
CA ARG A 76 14.77 5.12 13.20
C ARG A 76 15.39 5.62 11.89
N VAL A 77 14.56 5.91 10.91
CA VAL A 77 15.00 6.47 9.62
C VAL A 77 14.69 7.96 9.52
N GLY A 78 14.35 8.61 10.64
CA GLY A 78 14.10 10.05 10.69
C GLY A 78 12.77 10.50 10.08
N LEU A 79 11.81 9.61 9.88
CA LEU A 79 10.50 9.89 9.28
C LEU A 79 9.39 9.73 10.32
N GLY A 80 9.48 10.50 11.40
CA GLY A 80 8.57 10.38 12.55
C GLY A 80 7.25 11.14 12.40
N PHE A 81 7.11 12.03 11.42
CA PHE A 81 5.95 12.88 11.27
C PHE A 81 5.01 12.36 10.18
N SER A 82 3.80 11.95 10.58
CA SER A 82 2.79 11.40 9.66
C SER A 82 1.55 12.29 9.63
N VAL A 83 1.05 12.58 8.45
CA VAL A 83 -0.15 13.39 8.23
C VAL A 83 -1.11 12.67 7.29
N PHE A 84 -2.37 12.60 7.68
CA PHE A 84 -3.45 12.15 6.83
C PHE A 84 -4.12 13.34 6.17
N VAL A 85 -4.09 13.39 4.84
CA VAL A 85 -4.48 14.56 4.07
C VAL A 85 -5.67 14.24 3.17
N GLY A 86 -6.81 14.83 3.50
CA GLY A 86 -7.98 14.81 2.62
C GLY A 86 -7.84 15.88 1.55
N VAL A 87 -7.98 15.51 0.29
CA VAL A 87 -7.87 16.40 -0.86
C VAL A 87 -9.18 16.40 -1.66
N LYS A 88 -9.66 17.60 -2.01
CA LYS A 88 -10.71 17.78 -3.02
C LYS A 88 -10.11 18.36 -4.28
N ILE A 89 -10.51 17.86 -5.43
CA ILE A 89 -10.08 18.37 -6.73
C ILE A 89 -11.18 19.18 -7.41
N ASN A 90 -10.79 20.02 -8.37
CA ASN A 90 -11.72 20.80 -9.17
C ASN A 90 -12.41 19.93 -10.23
N GLY A 91 -13.74 19.82 -10.15
CA GLY A 91 -14.55 19.12 -11.15
C GLY A 91 -14.44 17.59 -11.07
N HIS A 92 -15.39 16.92 -11.71
CA HIS A 92 -15.44 15.45 -11.78
C HIS A 92 -14.96 14.91 -13.14
N ALA A 93 -14.24 15.73 -13.94
CA ALA A 93 -13.70 15.28 -15.21
C ALA A 93 -12.57 14.27 -14.98
N ASN A 94 -12.63 13.12 -15.65
CA ASN A 94 -11.62 12.07 -15.57
C ASN A 94 -10.18 12.58 -15.82
N GLU A 95 -10.03 13.64 -16.63
CA GLU A 95 -8.72 14.24 -16.91
C GLU A 95 -8.08 14.86 -15.66
N HIS A 96 -8.87 15.55 -14.81
CA HIS A 96 -8.38 16.14 -13.56
C HIS A 96 -7.96 15.06 -12.56
N ALA A 97 -8.74 14.00 -12.45
CA ALA A 97 -8.41 12.85 -11.63
C ALA A 97 -7.07 12.22 -12.05
N LEU A 98 -6.89 11.96 -13.36
CA LEU A 98 -5.65 11.40 -13.91
C LEU A 98 -4.44 12.32 -13.72
N LEU A 99 -4.61 13.63 -13.82
CA LEU A 99 -3.52 14.59 -13.58
C LEU A 99 -3.09 14.57 -12.11
N PHE A 100 -4.06 14.53 -11.18
CA PHE A 100 -3.77 14.43 -9.76
C PHE A 100 -3.08 13.12 -9.41
N GLU A 101 -3.61 11.98 -9.87
CA GLU A 101 -3.06 10.66 -9.62
C GLU A 101 -1.61 10.52 -10.10
N ARG A 102 -1.31 11.02 -11.30
CA ARG A 102 0.06 11.04 -11.83
C ARG A 102 1.00 11.89 -10.98
N ALA A 103 0.55 13.08 -10.59
CA ALA A 103 1.37 13.98 -9.76
C ALA A 103 1.66 13.37 -8.38
N VAL A 104 0.66 12.76 -7.73
CA VAL A 104 0.81 12.18 -6.39
C VAL A 104 1.73 10.95 -6.38
N VAL A 105 1.69 10.12 -7.43
CA VAL A 105 2.56 8.93 -7.55
C VAL A 105 4.05 9.33 -7.60
N GLU A 106 4.38 10.50 -8.12
CA GLU A 106 5.74 11.01 -8.18
C GLU A 106 6.23 11.71 -6.89
N MET A 107 5.35 11.87 -5.90
CA MET A 107 5.68 12.51 -4.62
C MET A 107 6.19 11.46 -3.61
N PRO A 108 7.50 11.42 -3.29
CA PRO A 108 8.04 10.40 -2.39
C PRO A 108 7.55 10.50 -0.95
N GLU A 109 7.08 11.68 -0.53
CA GLU A 109 6.48 11.90 0.78
C GLU A 109 5.13 11.20 0.94
N VAL A 110 4.44 10.92 -0.16
CA VAL A 110 3.15 10.23 -0.17
C VAL A 110 3.37 8.72 -0.18
N VAL A 111 3.11 8.07 0.94
CA VAL A 111 3.30 6.62 1.11
C VAL A 111 2.04 5.81 0.82
N ALA A 112 0.88 6.46 0.84
CA ALA A 112 -0.39 5.88 0.40
C ALA A 112 -1.31 6.96 -0.17
N CYS A 113 -2.10 6.60 -1.19
CA CYS A 113 -3.13 7.44 -1.79
C CYS A 113 -4.35 6.59 -2.12
N HIS A 114 -5.51 7.03 -1.67
CA HIS A 114 -6.78 6.35 -1.89
C HIS A 114 -7.81 7.31 -2.50
N LEU A 115 -8.49 6.89 -3.56
CA LEU A 115 -9.74 7.52 -3.98
C LEU A 115 -10.81 7.07 -2.97
N VAL A 116 -11.51 8.00 -2.37
CA VAL A 116 -12.47 7.71 -1.30
C VAL A 116 -13.86 8.26 -1.61
N SER A 117 -14.87 7.65 -1.03
CA SER A 117 -16.22 8.20 -1.00
C SER A 117 -16.38 9.08 0.23
N GLY A 118 -17.06 10.21 0.13
CA GLY A 118 -17.37 11.08 1.26
C GLY A 118 -16.95 12.53 1.04
N GLU A 119 -16.42 13.16 2.09
CA GLU A 119 -16.15 14.59 2.06
C GLU A 119 -14.92 14.97 1.22
N ALA A 120 -13.92 14.11 1.16
CA ALA A 120 -12.74 14.26 0.29
C ALA A 120 -12.86 13.36 -0.94
N ASP A 121 -12.19 13.73 -2.03
CA ASP A 121 -12.06 12.88 -3.22
C ASP A 121 -10.89 11.90 -3.05
N TYR A 122 -9.79 12.36 -2.45
CA TYR A 122 -8.61 11.55 -2.18
C TYR A 122 -8.18 11.67 -0.72
N PHE A 123 -7.60 10.58 -0.22
CA PHE A 123 -7.01 10.50 1.11
C PHE A 123 -5.57 10.03 1.00
N LEU A 124 -4.64 10.88 1.42
CA LEU A 124 -3.20 10.61 1.36
C LEU A 124 -2.65 10.29 2.75
N GLU A 125 -1.69 9.40 2.83
CA GLU A 125 -0.76 9.30 3.95
C GLU A 125 0.57 9.93 3.55
N VAL A 126 0.92 11.03 4.20
CA VAL A 126 2.16 11.78 3.98
C VAL A 126 3.09 11.53 5.16
N VAL A 127 4.35 11.18 4.87
CA VAL A 127 5.36 10.89 5.89
C VAL A 127 6.60 11.73 5.61
N VAL A 128 6.99 12.53 6.60
CA VAL A 128 8.10 13.47 6.52
C VAL A 128 8.90 13.49 7.82
N PRO A 129 10.09 14.09 7.88
CA PRO A 129 10.85 14.22 9.11
C PRO A 129 10.13 15.02 10.20
N GLU A 130 9.64 16.22 9.86
CA GLU A 130 9.05 17.15 10.81
C GLU A 130 7.95 18.04 10.19
N LEU A 131 7.34 18.89 11.00
CA LEU A 131 6.27 19.80 10.57
C LEU A 131 6.72 20.78 9.48
N ALA A 132 7.96 21.25 9.54
CA ALA A 132 8.51 22.19 8.55
C ALA A 132 8.58 21.55 7.16
N ASP A 133 8.99 20.27 7.09
CA ASP A 133 9.01 19.51 5.83
C ASP A 133 7.60 19.28 5.30
N TYR A 134 6.62 19.05 6.21
CA TYR A 134 5.23 18.96 5.80
C TYR A 134 4.71 20.27 5.22
N GLN A 135 5.03 21.39 5.84
CA GLN A 135 4.67 22.71 5.31
C GLN A 135 5.27 22.93 3.91
N GLN A 136 6.51 22.57 3.72
CA GLN A 136 7.17 22.67 2.42
C GLN A 136 6.51 21.76 1.36
N PHE A 137 6.18 20.52 1.73
CA PHE A 137 5.43 19.60 0.88
C PHE A 137 4.05 20.18 0.52
N LEU A 138 3.29 20.65 1.51
CA LEU A 138 1.95 21.16 1.33
C LEU A 138 1.92 22.37 0.38
N VAL A 139 2.72 23.39 0.69
CA VAL A 139 2.73 24.66 -0.05
C VAL A 139 3.55 24.56 -1.35
N GLY A 140 4.68 23.85 -1.31
CA GLY A 140 5.60 23.77 -2.44
C GLY A 140 5.27 22.67 -3.46
N LYS A 141 4.44 21.69 -3.12
CA LYS A 141 4.09 20.59 -4.03
C LYS A 141 2.57 20.43 -4.17
N LEU A 142 1.84 20.08 -3.10
CA LEU A 142 0.44 19.71 -3.21
C LEU A 142 -0.46 20.87 -3.64
N LEU A 143 -0.33 22.02 -3.00
CA LEU A 143 -1.13 23.22 -3.33
C LEU A 143 -0.70 23.92 -4.63
N THR A 144 0.45 23.56 -5.21
CA THR A 144 0.84 24.07 -6.54
C THR A 144 0.08 23.39 -7.68
N LEU A 145 -0.57 22.27 -7.41
CA LEU A 145 -1.40 21.60 -8.41
C LEU A 145 -2.68 22.39 -8.63
N PRO A 146 -2.93 22.94 -9.84
CA PRO A 146 -4.08 23.81 -10.10
C PRO A 146 -5.44 23.09 -9.99
N ILE A 147 -5.39 21.77 -10.01
CA ILE A 147 -6.57 20.90 -9.83
C ILE A 147 -6.97 20.73 -8.37
N VAL A 148 -6.09 21.02 -7.42
CA VAL A 148 -6.39 20.92 -5.98
C VAL A 148 -7.23 22.12 -5.55
N ARG A 149 -8.43 21.85 -5.01
CA ARG A 149 -9.37 22.86 -4.55
C ARG A 149 -9.29 23.11 -3.05
N GLU A 150 -9.24 22.03 -2.28
CA GLU A 150 -9.27 22.07 -0.82
C GLU A 150 -8.40 20.96 -0.25
N VAL A 151 -7.69 21.27 0.82
CA VAL A 151 -6.86 20.32 1.56
C VAL A 151 -7.20 20.38 3.03
N ARG A 152 -7.38 19.23 3.66
CA ARG A 152 -7.56 19.08 5.11
C ARG A 152 -6.49 18.15 5.66
N SER A 153 -5.66 18.67 6.55
CA SER A 153 -4.53 17.95 7.15
C SER A 153 -4.89 17.48 8.56
N ASN A 154 -4.73 16.18 8.80
CA ASN A 154 -4.91 15.57 10.11
C ASN A 154 -3.57 14.97 10.55
N ILE A 155 -2.92 15.60 11.51
CA ILE A 155 -1.63 15.14 12.03
C ILE A 155 -1.87 13.92 12.91
N ALA A 156 -1.14 12.82 12.66
CA ALA A 156 -1.17 11.65 13.51
C ALA A 156 -0.43 11.92 14.82
N ILE A 157 -1.15 12.00 15.93
CA ILE A 157 -0.56 12.17 17.26
C ILE A 157 0.17 10.89 17.67
N GLN A 158 -0.41 9.73 17.35
CA GLN A 158 0.14 8.42 17.65
C GLN A 158 -0.36 7.38 16.64
N THR A 159 0.53 6.53 16.15
CA THR A 159 0.15 5.36 15.36
C THR A 159 0.06 4.14 16.28
N LEU A 160 -1.15 3.61 16.45
CA LEU A 160 -1.40 2.44 17.30
C LEU A 160 -1.18 1.12 16.56
N LYS A 161 -1.44 1.11 15.25
CA LYS A 161 -1.30 -0.08 14.39
C LYS A 161 -0.98 0.35 12.97
N ALA A 162 0.06 -0.22 12.39
CA ALA A 162 0.44 -0.01 11.00
C ALA A 162 0.95 -1.32 10.38
N GLY A 163 0.67 -1.52 9.08
CA GLY A 163 1.22 -2.65 8.33
C GLY A 163 0.87 -4.04 8.87
N ALA A 164 -0.29 -4.18 9.50
CA ALA A 164 -0.73 -5.48 10.01
C ALA A 164 -0.98 -6.48 8.87
N PRO A 165 -0.79 -7.79 9.09
CA PRO A 165 -1.18 -8.82 8.15
C PRO A 165 -2.66 -8.71 7.76
N LEU A 166 -2.97 -8.98 6.50
CA LEU A 166 -4.34 -9.06 6.03
C LEU A 166 -5.05 -10.27 6.65
N PRO A 167 -6.31 -10.14 7.12
CA PRO A 167 -7.10 -11.26 7.60
C PRO A 167 -7.47 -12.18 6.44
N LEU A 168 -7.26 -13.50 6.61
CA LEU A 168 -7.52 -14.51 5.58
C LEU A 168 -8.70 -15.44 5.94
N ASP A 169 -9.41 -15.18 7.03
CA ASP A 169 -10.48 -16.06 7.57
C ASP A 169 -11.62 -16.24 6.58
N HIS A 170 -11.88 -15.27 5.72
CA HIS A 170 -12.90 -15.31 4.68
C HIS A 170 -12.56 -16.25 3.51
N LEU A 171 -11.34 -16.80 3.48
CA LEU A 171 -10.88 -17.76 2.45
C LEU A 171 -10.93 -19.23 2.92
N GLN A 172 -11.37 -19.46 4.16
CA GLN A 172 -11.45 -20.80 4.78
C GLN A 172 -12.86 -21.39 4.67
#